data_638fd49dadb8e235b10e59875bcbba2a
#
_entry.id   638fd49dadb8e235b10e59875bcbba2a
#
_cell.length_a   1.000
_cell.length_b   1.000
_cell.length_c   1.000
_cell.angle_alpha   90.00
_cell.angle_beta   90.00
_cell.angle_gamma   90.00
#
_symmetry.space_group_name_H-M   'P 1'
#
loop_
_entity.id
_entity.type
_entity.pdbx_description
1 polymer ?
#
loop_
_entity_poly.entity_id
_entity_poly.type
_entity_poly.pdbx_seq_one_letter_code
_entity_poly.pdbx_strand_id
1 'polypeptide(L)'
;VCRGLYLFEAAKRSSGLVLFHAAARLRAKEFNYISLETALSDSGVISQIPINWITLMSSGRSSTISCGRWGTIEFVHTRQKPQDLVGLVHYDARCRLWRATPQQALRDMKAAKRNMDLIDWSVANEFV
;
A
#
# COMPACT_ATOMS: atom_id res chain seq x y z
N VAL A 1 18.43 1.39 2.39
CA VAL A 1 17.09 1.81 1.99
C VAL A 1 16.41 2.52 3.15
N CYS A 2 15.95 1.79 4.13
CA CYS A 2 15.39 2.34 5.35
C CYS A 2 16.32 2.01 6.51
N ARG A 3 16.13 2.66 7.65
CA ARG A 3 16.91 2.36 8.84
C ARG A 3 16.80 0.86 9.17
N GLY A 4 17.92 0.17 9.24
CA GLY A 4 17.99 -1.26 9.50
C GLY A 4 17.77 -2.16 8.29
N LEU A 5 17.49 -1.58 7.11
CA LEU A 5 17.38 -2.32 5.86
C LEU A 5 18.46 -1.87 4.88
N TYR A 6 19.16 -2.83 4.31
CA TYR A 6 20.24 -2.58 3.36
C TYR A 6 19.84 -3.01 1.95
N LEU A 7 20.26 -2.24 0.98
CA LEU A 7 19.99 -2.49 -0.42
C LEU A 7 20.96 -3.53 -0.97
N PHE A 8 20.74 -4.80 -0.61
CA PHE A 8 21.53 -5.91 -1.09
C PHE A 8 20.95 -6.39 -2.38
N GLU A 9 21.42 -6.55 -3.43
CA GLU A 9 20.87 -7.03 -4.70
C GLU A 9 19.71 -6.21 -5.25
N ALA A 10 19.16 -5.27 -4.53
CA ALA A 10 18.07 -4.44 -5.03
C ALA A 10 18.52 -3.60 -6.24
N ALA A 11 19.81 -3.40 -6.43
CA ALA A 11 20.35 -2.75 -7.62
C ALA A 11 19.99 -3.49 -8.92
N LYS A 12 19.67 -4.77 -8.84
CA LYS A 12 19.25 -5.59 -9.98
C LYS A 12 17.75 -5.57 -10.19
N ARG A 13 17.00 -4.90 -9.34
CA ARG A 13 15.53 -4.88 -9.38
C ARG A 13 15.02 -3.53 -9.83
N SER A 14 13.77 -3.51 -10.33
CA SER A 14 13.07 -2.27 -10.59
C SER A 14 12.99 -1.43 -9.31
N SER A 15 13.35 -0.15 -9.40
CA SER A 15 13.25 0.77 -8.25
C SER A 15 11.82 0.88 -7.72
N GLY A 16 10.80 0.65 -8.56
CA GLY A 16 9.41 0.68 -8.15
C GLY A 16 9.03 -0.43 -7.17
N LEU A 17 9.79 -1.52 -7.12
CA LEU A 17 9.53 -2.64 -6.20
C LEU A 17 10.30 -2.53 -4.88
N VAL A 18 11.28 -1.64 -4.79
CA VAL A 18 12.13 -1.53 -3.59
C VAL A 18 11.30 -1.17 -2.36
N LEU A 19 10.41 -0.18 -2.47
CA LEU A 19 9.56 0.24 -1.35
C LEU A 19 8.63 -0.88 -0.89
N PHE A 20 8.05 -1.63 -1.83
CA PHE A 20 7.16 -2.74 -1.48
C PHE A 20 7.91 -3.85 -0.75
N HIS A 21 9.10 -4.22 -1.23
CA HIS A 21 9.91 -5.24 -0.57
C HIS A 21 10.40 -4.76 0.80
N ALA A 22 10.74 -3.48 0.94
CA ALA A 22 11.11 -2.91 2.23
C ALA A 22 9.94 -2.96 3.21
N ALA A 23 8.74 -2.59 2.76
CA ALA A 23 7.54 -2.64 3.61
C ALA A 23 7.26 -4.05 4.11
N ALA A 24 7.36 -5.05 3.22
CA ALA A 24 7.14 -6.45 3.58
C ALA A 24 8.11 -6.93 4.67
N ARG A 25 9.36 -6.47 4.61
CA ARG A 25 10.36 -6.85 5.62
C ARG A 25 10.22 -6.09 6.92
N LEU A 26 9.94 -4.79 6.85
CA LEU A 26 9.80 -3.93 8.04
C LEU A 26 8.69 -4.41 8.96
N ARG A 27 7.63 -4.97 8.40
CA ARG A 27 6.46 -5.43 9.14
C ARG A 27 6.15 -6.91 8.87
N ALA A 28 7.20 -7.75 8.77
CA ALA A 28 7.04 -9.17 8.44
C ALA A 28 6.18 -9.93 9.44
N LYS A 29 6.10 -9.47 10.70
CA LYS A 29 5.30 -10.10 11.75
C LYS A 29 3.87 -9.60 11.83
N GLU A 30 3.53 -8.61 11.01
CA GLU A 30 2.20 -8.00 10.98
C GLU A 30 1.47 -8.43 9.72
N PHE A 31 0.13 -8.39 9.75
CA PHE A 31 -0.63 -8.48 8.52
C PHE A 31 -0.68 -7.11 7.87
N ASN A 32 -0.18 -7.01 6.66
CA ASN A 32 -0.13 -5.76 5.90
C ASN A 32 -0.67 -6.00 4.51
N TYR A 33 -1.39 -5.02 3.97
CA TYR A 33 -1.80 -5.08 2.57
C TYR A 33 -1.75 -3.69 1.94
N ILE A 34 -1.40 -3.66 0.66
CA ILE A 34 -1.36 -2.43 -0.12
C ILE A 34 -2.80 -1.93 -0.28
N SER A 35 -3.05 -0.68 0.07
CA SER A 35 -4.38 -0.09 0.03
C SER A 35 -4.29 1.42 -0.14
N LEU A 36 -5.42 2.09 0.05
CA LEU A 36 -5.50 3.54 0.01
C LEU A 36 -5.06 4.07 -1.36
N GLU A 37 -4.33 5.17 -1.39
CA GLU A 37 -3.96 5.82 -2.63
C GLU A 37 -3.14 4.93 -3.57
N THR A 38 -2.24 4.12 -3.03
CA THR A 38 -1.40 3.25 -3.87
C THR A 38 -2.24 2.22 -4.62
N ALA A 39 -3.16 1.54 -3.94
CA ALA A 39 -4.02 0.55 -4.58
C ALA A 39 -4.96 1.21 -5.59
N LEU A 40 -5.50 2.38 -5.26
CA LEU A 40 -6.40 3.11 -6.16
C LEU A 40 -5.67 3.66 -7.39
N SER A 41 -4.43 4.11 -7.22
CA SER A 41 -3.61 4.55 -8.34
C SER A 41 -3.33 3.41 -9.32
N ASP A 42 -3.00 2.24 -8.78
CA ASP A 42 -2.71 1.06 -9.62
C ASP A 42 -3.94 0.58 -10.40
N SER A 43 -5.14 0.85 -9.89
CA SER A 43 -6.39 0.50 -10.57
C SER A 43 -6.95 1.63 -11.45
N GLY A 44 -6.26 2.78 -11.51
CA GLY A 44 -6.67 3.91 -12.32
C GLY A 44 -7.68 4.85 -11.68
N VAL A 45 -8.10 4.59 -10.45
CA VAL A 45 -9.08 5.42 -9.74
C VAL A 45 -8.48 6.75 -9.30
N ILE A 46 -7.20 6.74 -8.96
CA ILE A 46 -6.43 7.96 -8.67
C ILE A 46 -5.31 8.06 -9.70
N SER A 47 -5.15 9.21 -10.33
CA SER A 47 -4.16 9.40 -11.38
C SER A 47 -2.94 10.23 -10.96
N GLN A 48 -2.97 10.86 -9.80
CA GLN A 48 -1.94 11.81 -9.39
C GLN A 48 -1.47 11.53 -7.96
N ILE A 49 -0.56 10.55 -7.81
CA ILE A 49 0.13 10.36 -6.55
C ILE A 49 1.64 10.30 -6.79
N PRO A 50 2.48 10.64 -5.79
CA PRO A 50 3.91 10.46 -5.91
C PRO A 50 4.26 8.98 -6.13
N ILE A 51 5.09 8.69 -7.11
CA ILE A 51 5.52 7.31 -7.40
C ILE A 51 6.44 6.75 -6.33
N ASN A 52 7.00 7.61 -5.50
CA ASN A 52 7.92 7.26 -4.42
C ASN A 52 7.24 7.31 -3.03
N TRP A 53 5.93 7.17 -3.00
CA TRP A 53 5.17 7.12 -1.74
C TRP A 53 4.18 5.97 -1.83
N ILE A 54 4.31 4.97 -0.95
CA ILE A 54 3.37 3.86 -0.92
C ILE A 54 2.58 3.83 0.37
N THR A 55 1.34 3.37 0.28
CA THR A 55 0.41 3.31 1.40
C THR A 55 -0.07 1.89 1.63
N LEU A 56 -0.06 1.47 2.90
CA LEU A 56 -0.50 0.15 3.30
C LEU A 56 -1.38 0.25 4.55
N MET A 57 -2.35 -0.67 4.65
CA MET A 57 -3.03 -0.93 5.92
C MET A 57 -2.24 -2.00 6.67
N SER A 58 -2.20 -1.90 7.99
CA SER A 58 -1.40 -2.79 8.83
C SER A 58 -2.13 -3.10 10.13
N SER A 59 -1.95 -4.33 10.61
CA SER A 59 -2.41 -4.70 11.96
C SER A 59 -1.58 -4.03 13.06
N GLY A 60 -0.38 -3.56 12.72
CA GLY A 60 0.47 -2.81 13.63
C GLY A 60 0.12 -1.33 13.67
N ARG A 61 0.93 -0.54 14.37
CA ARG A 61 0.70 0.88 14.53
C ARG A 61 0.81 1.66 13.23
N SER A 62 0.08 2.76 13.14
CA SER A 62 0.29 3.75 12.09
C SER A 62 1.67 4.38 12.23
N SER A 63 2.40 4.46 11.13
CA SER A 63 3.69 5.14 11.09
C SER A 63 4.06 5.49 9.65
N THR A 64 4.93 6.48 9.53
CA THR A 64 5.47 6.90 8.23
C THR A 64 6.99 6.72 8.29
N ILE A 65 7.54 5.96 7.35
CA ILE A 65 8.95 5.60 7.33
C ILE A 65 9.59 6.14 6.07
N SER A 66 10.61 6.98 6.24
CA SER A 66 11.39 7.49 5.13
C SER A 66 12.46 6.49 4.71
N CYS A 67 12.55 6.19 3.43
CA CYS A 67 13.55 5.31 2.84
C CYS A 67 14.53 6.11 1.97
N GLY A 68 14.81 7.35 2.36
CA GLY A 68 15.75 8.23 1.65
C GLY A 68 15.32 8.47 0.20
N ARG A 69 16.25 8.32 -0.72
CA ARG A 69 16.00 8.54 -2.15
C ARG A 69 14.96 7.58 -2.74
N TRP A 70 14.68 6.46 -2.06
CA TRP A 70 13.71 5.47 -2.54
C TRP A 70 12.27 5.91 -2.30
N GLY A 71 12.05 6.79 -1.34
CA GLY A 71 10.73 7.34 -1.06
C GLY A 71 10.27 7.08 0.36
N THR A 72 8.96 7.00 0.52
CA THR A 72 8.32 6.92 1.84
C THR A 72 7.30 5.78 1.86
N ILE A 73 7.24 5.08 2.99
CA ILE A 73 6.25 4.04 3.26
C ILE A 73 5.34 4.54 4.37
N GLU A 74 4.05 4.57 4.12
CA GLU A 74 3.06 4.94 5.12
C GLU A 74 2.24 3.71 5.50
N PHE A 75 2.29 3.33 6.78
CA PHE A 75 1.44 2.29 7.36
C PHE A 75 0.30 2.95 8.11
N VAL A 76 -0.92 2.50 7.86
CA VAL A 76 -2.12 2.97 8.56
C VAL A 76 -2.73 1.79 9.31
N HIS A 77 -2.98 1.96 10.59
CA HIS A 77 -3.52 0.89 11.42
C HIS A 77 -4.94 0.51 11.01
N THR A 78 -5.22 -0.78 10.97
CA THR A 78 -6.57 -1.32 10.79
C THR A 78 -6.86 -2.38 11.84
N ARG A 79 -8.12 -2.46 12.27
CA ARG A 79 -8.60 -3.52 13.16
C ARG A 79 -9.11 -4.74 12.39
N GLN A 80 -9.20 -4.63 11.07
CA GLN A 80 -9.65 -5.73 10.23
C GLN A 80 -8.64 -6.87 10.27
N LYS A 81 -9.14 -8.09 10.40
CA LYS A 81 -8.31 -9.29 10.44
C LYS A 81 -8.28 -9.94 9.06
N PRO A 82 -7.26 -10.80 8.77
CA PRO A 82 -7.22 -11.48 7.47
C PRO A 82 -8.51 -12.21 7.11
N GLN A 83 -9.16 -12.84 8.08
CA GLN A 83 -10.42 -13.55 7.82
C GLN A 83 -11.58 -12.61 7.42
N ASP A 84 -11.52 -11.33 7.82
CA ASP A 84 -12.53 -10.34 7.45
C ASP A 84 -12.33 -9.83 6.01
N LEU A 85 -11.19 -10.12 5.42
CA LEU A 85 -10.77 -9.58 4.13
C LEU A 85 -10.74 -10.62 3.02
N VAL A 86 -11.27 -11.82 3.27
CA VAL A 86 -11.35 -12.88 2.26
C VAL A 86 -12.12 -12.37 1.04
N GLY A 87 -11.52 -12.48 -0.14
CA GLY A 87 -12.10 -11.97 -1.38
C GLY A 87 -11.92 -10.46 -1.59
N LEU A 88 -11.43 -9.74 -0.59
CA LEU A 88 -11.22 -8.28 -0.66
C LEU A 88 -9.74 -7.90 -0.84
N VAL A 89 -8.85 -8.87 -0.64
CA VAL A 89 -7.42 -8.72 -0.89
C VAL A 89 -6.92 -9.94 -1.66
N HIS A 90 -5.86 -9.74 -2.43
CA HIS A 90 -5.19 -10.82 -3.15
C HIS A 90 -3.68 -10.64 -3.03
N TYR A 91 -2.95 -11.76 -3.11
CA TYR A 91 -1.49 -11.72 -2.97
C TYR A 91 -0.84 -11.28 -4.27
N ASP A 92 0.04 -10.27 -4.17
CA ASP A 92 0.85 -9.80 -5.29
C ASP A 92 2.28 -10.31 -5.10
N ALA A 93 2.64 -11.31 -5.90
CA ALA A 93 3.95 -11.97 -5.77
C ALA A 93 5.11 -11.04 -6.14
N ARG A 94 4.89 -10.05 -7.00
CA ARG A 94 5.95 -9.10 -7.38
C ARG A 94 6.30 -8.18 -6.21
N CYS A 95 5.30 -7.74 -5.48
CA CYS A 95 5.48 -6.87 -4.32
C CYS A 95 5.73 -7.66 -3.03
N ARG A 96 5.45 -8.96 -3.03
CA ARG A 96 5.50 -9.85 -1.86
C ARG A 96 4.60 -9.36 -0.74
N LEU A 97 3.46 -8.79 -1.11
CA LEU A 97 2.47 -8.24 -0.20
C LEU A 97 1.07 -8.57 -0.70
N TRP A 98 0.12 -8.60 0.21
CA TRP A 98 -1.29 -8.61 -0.16
C TRP A 98 -1.69 -7.23 -0.67
N ARG A 99 -2.67 -7.20 -1.54
CA ARG A 99 -3.15 -5.98 -2.18
C ARG A 99 -4.66 -5.93 -2.09
N ALA A 100 -5.21 -4.80 -1.65
CA ALA A 100 -6.65 -4.59 -1.61
C ALA A 100 -7.23 -4.47 -3.02
N THR A 101 -8.46 -4.98 -3.19
CA THR A 101 -9.25 -4.66 -4.37
C THR A 101 -9.58 -3.16 -4.35
N PRO A 102 -9.91 -2.54 -5.51
CA PRO A 102 -10.30 -1.12 -5.51
C PRO A 102 -11.47 -0.84 -4.57
N GLN A 103 -12.42 -1.75 -4.47
CA GLN A 103 -13.56 -1.61 -3.56
C GLN A 103 -13.12 -1.53 -2.11
N GLN A 104 -12.23 -2.44 -1.69
CA GLN A 104 -11.69 -2.42 -0.32
C GLN A 104 -10.84 -1.19 -0.07
N ALA A 105 -10.04 -0.77 -1.06
CA ALA A 105 -9.22 0.44 -0.93
C ALA A 105 -10.07 1.69 -0.73
N LEU A 106 -11.21 1.80 -1.43
CA LEU A 106 -12.16 2.91 -1.24
C LEU A 106 -12.74 2.90 0.17
N ARG A 107 -13.08 1.73 0.70
CA ARG A 107 -13.57 1.59 2.09
C ARG A 107 -12.50 2.05 3.08
N ASP A 108 -11.26 1.67 2.85
CA ASP A 108 -10.13 2.06 3.71
C ASP A 108 -9.89 3.56 3.66
N MET A 109 -10.04 4.19 2.48
CA MET A 109 -9.92 5.65 2.35
C MET A 109 -10.94 6.36 3.24
N LYS A 110 -12.19 5.89 3.24
CA LYS A 110 -13.25 6.46 4.09
C LYS A 110 -12.97 6.22 5.56
N ALA A 111 -12.59 5.00 5.93
CA ALA A 111 -12.30 4.64 7.31
C ALA A 111 -11.12 5.41 7.89
N ALA A 112 -10.10 5.66 7.09
CA ALA A 112 -8.92 6.43 7.49
C ALA A 112 -9.11 7.94 7.33
N LYS A 113 -10.28 8.39 6.87
CA LYS A 113 -10.59 9.81 6.64
C LYS A 113 -9.58 10.48 5.70
N ARG A 114 -9.21 9.76 4.64
CA ARG A 114 -8.29 10.29 3.63
C ARG A 114 -9.01 11.26 2.71
N ASN A 115 -8.24 12.12 2.06
CA ASN A 115 -8.76 13.07 1.07
C ASN A 115 -9.25 12.32 -0.17
N MET A 116 -10.52 12.52 -0.52
CA MET A 116 -11.17 11.85 -1.63
C MET A 116 -11.18 12.68 -2.92
N ASP A 117 -10.56 13.86 -2.91
CA ASP A 117 -10.62 14.80 -4.03
C ASP A 117 -9.94 14.30 -5.30
N LEU A 118 -8.95 13.41 -5.18
CA LEU A 118 -8.22 12.87 -6.33
C LEU A 118 -8.91 11.67 -6.98
N ILE A 119 -10.03 11.20 -6.41
CA ILE A 119 -10.72 10.02 -6.92
C ILE A 119 -11.51 10.38 -8.17
N ASP A 120 -11.24 9.63 -9.24
CA ASP A 120 -12.06 9.68 -10.45
C ASP A 120 -13.29 8.79 -10.24
N TRP A 121 -14.41 9.41 -9.89
CA TRP A 121 -15.63 8.67 -9.57
C TRP A 121 -16.24 7.94 -10.75
N SER A 122 -15.94 8.35 -11.98
CA SER A 122 -16.40 7.60 -13.15
C SER A 122 -15.72 6.23 -13.24
N VAL A 123 -14.44 6.17 -12.88
CA VAL A 123 -13.69 4.91 -12.80
C VAL A 123 -14.05 4.15 -11.53
N ALA A 124 -14.13 4.85 -10.38
CA ALA A 124 -14.44 4.23 -9.09
C ALA A 124 -15.80 3.54 -9.10
N ASN A 125 -16.78 4.09 -9.77
CA ASN A 125 -18.13 3.51 -9.84
C ASN A 125 -18.18 2.17 -10.56
N GLU A 126 -17.15 1.81 -11.32
CA GLU A 126 -17.04 0.49 -11.94
C GLU A 126 -16.76 -0.60 -10.90
N PHE A 127 -16.26 -0.23 -9.72
CA PHE A 127 -15.83 -1.16 -8.67
C PHE A 127 -16.76 -1.15 -7.44
N VAL A 128 -17.78 -0.34 -7.45
CA VAL A 128 -18.67 -0.19 -6.29
C VAL A 128 -19.98 -0.95 -6.46
#